data_4735e274dc343d8b4d0a5d9f2b041da2
#
_entry.id   4735e274dc343d8b4d0a5d9f2b041da2
#
_cell.length_a   1.000
_cell.length_b   1.000
_cell.length_c   1.000
_cell.angle_alpha   90.00
_cell.angle_beta   90.00
_cell.angle_gamma   90.00
#
_symmetry.space_group_name_H-M   'P 1'
#
loop_
_entity.id
_entity.type
_entity.pdbx_description
1 polymer ?
#
loop_
_entity_poly.entity_id
_entity_poly.type
_entity_poly.pdbx_seq_one_letter_code
_entity_poly.pdbx_strand_id
1 'polypeptide(L)'
;GIGELLSGTDLQGWEGTYESLAGQMRDYNDWIRSEILPRARDNYRLPAVMYEDALKNWGVEESPEALIEQATKGYMDIRNEMEALAPLVAAEKGYDTDDFREVIALLKEEGPIPGDRILDHYHAVLRDIEEIIVREKLVSLPDREAGIRIASAAETAAQPAPHLDVPRLIGNTGEFPYFVIPLLEQKPDGSWQQTDDTYEAGAWTLTAHEARPGHEMQFSSIIESGVSITRAVFAFNSTNVEGWGLYAEAIVRPYLPLEGQLISLQYRLMRAARMFLDPMLNLGMITPEQAKRLIVEDVGIGEAWAQNR
;
A
#
# COMPACT_ATOMS: atom_id res chain seq x y z
N GLY A 1 20.55 7.43 3.35
CA GLY A 1 20.40 8.36 2.20
C GLY A 1 21.57 8.26 1.21
N ILE A 2 21.56 9.11 0.15
CA ILE A 2 22.64 9.09 -0.89
C ILE A 2 24.03 9.11 -0.28
N GLY A 3 24.27 9.93 0.77
CA GLY A 3 25.55 9.99 1.45
C GLY A 3 25.98 8.68 2.11
N GLU A 4 25.05 7.94 2.69
CA GLU A 4 25.30 6.61 3.28
C GLU A 4 25.64 5.57 2.20
N LEU A 5 24.88 5.59 1.09
CA LEU A 5 25.17 4.72 -0.05
C LEU A 5 26.55 4.97 -0.61
N LEU A 6 26.93 6.23 -0.82
CA LEU A 6 28.25 6.62 -1.32
C LEU A 6 29.36 6.25 -0.33
N SER A 7 29.14 6.43 0.98
CA SER A 7 30.12 6.03 2.01
C SER A 7 30.39 4.53 2.09
N GLY A 8 29.45 3.70 1.61
CA GLY A 8 29.61 2.25 1.48
C GLY A 8 30.35 1.80 0.20
N THR A 9 30.79 2.73 -0.65
CA THR A 9 31.52 2.45 -1.90
C THR A 9 32.99 2.83 -1.80
N ASP A 10 33.82 2.36 -2.73
CA ASP A 10 35.23 2.78 -2.87
C ASP A 10 35.40 4.13 -3.59
N LEU A 11 34.29 4.84 -3.90
CA LEU A 11 34.33 6.14 -4.56
C LEU A 11 34.90 7.19 -3.62
N GLN A 12 35.77 8.06 -4.15
CA GLN A 12 36.40 9.15 -3.41
C GLN A 12 36.08 10.51 -4.04
N GLY A 13 36.10 11.56 -3.23
CA GLY A 13 35.93 12.94 -3.69
C GLY A 13 34.49 13.34 -4.01
N TRP A 14 33.52 12.56 -3.57
CA TRP A 14 32.10 12.85 -3.75
C TRP A 14 31.52 13.78 -2.67
N GLU A 15 32.18 13.92 -1.52
CA GLU A 15 31.68 14.60 -0.33
C GLU A 15 31.33 16.06 -0.62
N GLY A 16 32.24 16.80 -1.28
CA GLY A 16 32.03 18.22 -1.63
C GLY A 16 30.84 18.39 -2.61
N THR A 17 30.69 17.46 -3.56
CA THR A 17 29.55 17.47 -4.49
C THR A 17 28.25 17.17 -3.77
N TYR A 18 28.27 16.22 -2.85
CA TYR A 18 27.12 15.86 -2.02
C TYR A 18 26.69 17.00 -1.09
N GLU A 19 27.65 17.69 -0.42
CA GLU A 19 27.36 18.86 0.39
C GLU A 19 26.75 20.01 -0.43
N SER A 20 27.28 20.23 -1.64
CA SER A 20 26.73 21.22 -2.57
C SER A 20 25.28 20.85 -2.97
N LEU A 21 25.01 19.60 -3.31
CA LEU A 21 23.66 19.12 -3.63
C LEU A 21 22.71 19.30 -2.43
N ALA A 22 23.16 18.90 -1.24
CA ALA A 22 22.36 19.05 -0.02
C ALA A 22 22.07 20.54 0.29
N GLY A 23 23.01 21.43 0.00
CA GLY A 23 22.81 22.88 0.07
C GLY A 23 21.74 23.36 -0.91
N GLN A 24 21.85 22.99 -2.18
CA GLN A 24 20.88 23.36 -3.21
C GLN A 24 19.46 22.84 -2.89
N MET A 25 19.35 21.64 -2.32
CA MET A 25 18.05 21.10 -1.90
C MET A 25 17.43 21.89 -0.74
N ARG A 26 18.23 22.34 0.23
CA ARG A 26 17.77 23.25 1.29
C ARG A 26 17.30 24.59 0.72
N ASP A 27 18.13 25.23 -0.13
CA ASP A 27 17.79 26.49 -0.77
C ASP A 27 16.51 26.39 -1.60
N TYR A 28 16.31 25.27 -2.31
CA TYR A 28 15.10 25.00 -3.06
C TYR A 28 13.87 24.85 -2.14
N ASN A 29 13.99 24.15 -1.03
CA ASN A 29 12.92 24.05 -0.03
C ASN A 29 12.57 25.41 0.58
N ASP A 30 13.57 26.21 0.89
CA ASP A 30 13.36 27.56 1.43
C ASP A 30 12.70 28.48 0.40
N TRP A 31 13.09 28.38 -0.87
CA TRP A 31 12.41 29.08 -1.97
C TRP A 31 10.95 28.65 -2.13
N ILE A 32 10.65 27.34 -2.06
CA ILE A 32 9.25 26.86 -2.08
C ILE A 32 8.47 27.49 -0.94
N ARG A 33 9.01 27.50 0.27
CA ARG A 33 8.32 28.03 1.46
C ARG A 33 8.13 29.55 1.39
N SER A 34 9.12 30.29 0.90
CA SER A 34 9.07 31.75 0.83
C SER A 34 8.31 32.29 -0.37
N GLU A 35 8.41 31.62 -1.52
CA GLU A 35 7.91 32.15 -2.78
C GLU A 35 6.70 31.42 -3.35
N ILE A 36 6.57 30.11 -3.13
CA ILE A 36 5.50 29.30 -3.72
C ILE A 36 4.34 29.16 -2.75
N LEU A 37 4.58 28.72 -1.51
CA LEU A 37 3.51 28.49 -0.54
C LEU A 37 2.64 29.73 -0.27
N PRO A 38 3.18 30.97 -0.17
CA PRO A 38 2.34 32.16 0.02
C PRO A 38 1.42 32.47 -1.15
N ARG A 39 1.70 31.90 -2.33
CA ARG A 39 0.89 32.03 -3.56
C ARG A 39 0.04 30.80 -3.86
N ALA A 40 0.16 29.77 -3.04
CA ALA A 40 -0.66 28.57 -3.17
C ALA A 40 -2.13 28.93 -2.88
N ARG A 41 -3.03 28.26 -3.59
CA ARG A 41 -4.45 28.41 -3.31
C ARG A 41 -4.81 27.68 -2.01
N ASP A 42 -5.71 28.25 -1.23
CA ASP A 42 -6.21 27.63 0.01
C ASP A 42 -7.16 26.46 -0.27
N ASN A 43 -7.75 26.42 -1.46
CA ASN A 43 -8.67 25.37 -1.86
C ASN A 43 -7.91 24.21 -2.53
N TYR A 44 -7.87 23.05 -1.88
CA TYR A 44 -7.25 21.81 -2.39
C TYR A 44 -8.03 21.16 -3.54
N ARG A 45 -9.32 21.49 -3.71
CA ARG A 45 -10.20 20.87 -4.71
C ARG A 45 -9.73 21.20 -6.13
N LEU A 46 -9.74 20.21 -6.99
CA LEU A 46 -9.55 20.44 -8.41
C LEU A 46 -10.74 21.21 -8.99
N PRO A 47 -10.56 22.10 -9.99
CA PRO A 47 -11.67 22.57 -10.80
C PRO A 47 -12.43 21.39 -11.41
N ALA A 48 -13.77 21.45 -11.47
CA ALA A 48 -14.61 20.32 -11.89
C ALA A 48 -14.15 19.69 -13.22
N VAL A 49 -13.84 20.52 -14.23
CA VAL A 49 -13.33 20.03 -15.53
C VAL A 49 -12.02 19.26 -15.41
N MET A 50 -11.12 19.70 -14.53
CA MET A 50 -9.84 18.99 -14.31
C MET A 50 -10.05 17.70 -13.53
N TYR A 51 -11.00 17.67 -12.59
CA TYR A 51 -11.32 16.44 -11.86
C TYR A 51 -11.93 15.38 -12.75
N GLU A 52 -12.90 15.77 -13.60
CA GLU A 52 -13.49 14.88 -14.60
C GLU A 52 -12.46 14.36 -15.61
N ASP A 53 -11.55 15.22 -16.06
CA ASP A 53 -10.46 14.81 -16.98
C ASP A 53 -9.50 13.84 -16.28
N ALA A 54 -9.17 14.08 -15.00
CA ALA A 54 -8.34 13.18 -14.21
C ALA A 54 -8.98 11.79 -14.07
N LEU A 55 -10.29 11.70 -13.80
CA LEU A 55 -11.02 10.44 -13.73
C LEU A 55 -10.91 9.67 -15.06
N LYS A 56 -11.15 10.35 -16.19
CA LYS A 56 -11.04 9.74 -17.52
C LYS A 56 -9.62 9.24 -17.84
N ASN A 57 -8.59 9.98 -17.41
CA ASN A 57 -7.19 9.58 -17.58
C ASN A 57 -6.85 8.30 -16.81
N TRP A 58 -7.58 8.01 -15.72
CA TRP A 58 -7.48 6.76 -14.96
C TRP A 58 -8.43 5.66 -15.46
N GLY A 59 -9.16 5.90 -16.54
CA GLY A 59 -10.09 4.94 -17.13
C GLY A 59 -11.43 4.86 -16.40
N VAL A 60 -11.78 5.88 -15.62
CA VAL A 60 -13.08 5.98 -14.94
C VAL A 60 -14.03 6.78 -15.81
N GLU A 61 -15.08 6.14 -16.31
CA GLU A 61 -16.10 6.73 -17.20
C GLU A 61 -17.35 7.18 -16.42
N GLU A 62 -17.54 6.66 -15.21
CA GLU A 62 -18.67 6.99 -14.33
C GLU A 62 -18.57 8.41 -13.79
N SER A 63 -19.75 9.02 -13.54
CA SER A 63 -19.80 10.30 -12.85
C SER A 63 -19.35 10.19 -11.39
N PRO A 64 -18.80 11.25 -10.78
CA PRO A 64 -18.45 11.27 -9.36
C PRO A 64 -19.60 10.82 -8.44
N GLU A 65 -20.84 11.19 -8.76
CA GLU A 65 -22.02 10.81 -7.98
C GLU A 65 -22.31 9.30 -8.09
N ALA A 66 -22.18 8.73 -9.30
CA ALA A 66 -22.35 7.30 -9.51
C ALA A 66 -21.27 6.48 -8.78
N LEU A 67 -20.02 6.99 -8.77
CA LEU A 67 -18.93 6.39 -7.98
C LEU A 67 -19.24 6.39 -6.49
N ILE A 68 -19.75 7.50 -5.95
CA ILE A 68 -20.13 7.61 -4.53
C ILE A 68 -21.21 6.57 -4.19
N GLU A 69 -22.25 6.45 -5.01
CA GLU A 69 -23.32 5.48 -4.78
C GLU A 69 -22.82 4.04 -4.80
N GLN A 70 -22.06 3.68 -5.84
CA GLN A 70 -21.51 2.33 -6.01
C GLN A 70 -20.53 1.98 -4.88
N ALA A 71 -19.62 2.91 -4.54
CA ALA A 71 -18.64 2.71 -3.50
C ALA A 71 -19.26 2.61 -2.11
N THR A 72 -20.29 3.42 -1.82
CA THR A 72 -21.01 3.36 -0.55
C THR A 72 -21.69 2.00 -0.37
N LYS A 73 -22.31 1.47 -1.43
CA LYS A 73 -22.88 0.12 -1.38
C LYS A 73 -21.81 -0.93 -1.12
N GLY A 74 -20.71 -0.92 -1.88
CA GLY A 74 -19.60 -1.84 -1.69
C GLY A 74 -18.99 -1.75 -0.28
N TYR A 75 -18.88 -0.54 0.27
CA TYR A 75 -18.43 -0.32 1.63
C TYR A 75 -19.32 -1.00 2.67
N MET A 76 -20.65 -0.84 2.53
CA MET A 76 -21.60 -1.46 3.44
C MET A 76 -21.59 -2.99 3.34
N ASP A 77 -21.46 -3.53 2.12
CA ASP A 77 -21.38 -4.98 1.91
C ASP A 77 -20.13 -5.57 2.59
N ILE A 78 -18.97 -4.92 2.43
CA ILE A 78 -17.71 -5.36 3.08
C ILE A 78 -17.81 -5.23 4.59
N ARG A 79 -18.37 -4.13 5.10
CA ARG A 79 -18.57 -3.93 6.53
C ARG A 79 -19.44 -5.04 7.14
N ASN A 80 -20.54 -5.40 6.48
CA ASN A 80 -21.40 -6.50 6.92
C ASN A 80 -20.65 -7.84 6.95
N GLU A 81 -19.76 -8.12 5.99
CA GLU A 81 -18.88 -9.29 6.02
C GLU A 81 -17.95 -9.25 7.25
N MET A 82 -17.38 -8.10 7.57
CA MET A 82 -16.50 -7.94 8.73
C MET A 82 -17.25 -8.11 10.05
N GLU A 83 -18.47 -7.56 10.17
CA GLU A 83 -19.33 -7.73 11.34
C GLU A 83 -19.73 -9.20 11.54
N ALA A 84 -19.88 -9.97 10.46
CA ALA A 84 -20.14 -11.40 10.55
C ALA A 84 -18.90 -12.25 10.88
N LEU A 85 -17.71 -11.82 10.46
CA LEU A 85 -16.46 -12.55 10.63
C LEU A 85 -15.80 -12.28 11.99
N ALA A 86 -15.90 -11.06 12.52
CA ALA A 86 -15.22 -10.65 13.74
C ALA A 86 -15.54 -11.53 14.96
N PRO A 87 -16.81 -11.94 15.22
CA PRO A 87 -17.12 -12.86 16.32
C PRO A 87 -16.41 -14.21 16.19
N LEU A 88 -16.19 -14.69 14.96
CA LEU A 88 -15.52 -15.97 14.72
C LEU A 88 -14.02 -15.85 15.04
N VAL A 89 -13.38 -14.75 14.62
CA VAL A 89 -11.99 -14.45 14.97
C VAL A 89 -11.85 -14.28 16.48
N ALA A 90 -12.73 -13.52 17.12
CA ALA A 90 -12.73 -13.32 18.55
C ALA A 90 -12.85 -14.63 19.34
N ALA A 91 -13.76 -15.52 18.93
CA ALA A 91 -13.92 -16.82 19.56
C ALA A 91 -12.68 -17.71 19.41
N GLU A 92 -12.02 -17.69 18.23
CA GLU A 92 -10.78 -18.45 18.01
C GLU A 92 -9.61 -17.93 18.83
N LYS A 93 -9.51 -16.60 18.99
CA LYS A 93 -8.44 -15.94 19.73
C LYS A 93 -8.72 -15.81 21.24
N GLY A 94 -9.97 -16.03 21.66
CA GLY A 94 -10.39 -15.88 23.06
C GLY A 94 -10.62 -14.43 23.49
N TYR A 95 -10.98 -13.54 22.56
CA TYR A 95 -11.31 -12.14 22.85
C TYR A 95 -12.73 -12.00 23.39
N ASP A 96 -12.94 -11.04 24.31
CA ASP A 96 -14.26 -10.73 24.90
C ASP A 96 -14.89 -9.52 24.17
N THR A 97 -14.99 -9.59 22.85
CA THR A 97 -15.63 -8.59 22.01
C THR A 97 -16.07 -9.22 20.68
N ASP A 98 -17.09 -8.63 20.04
CA ASP A 98 -17.54 -8.95 18.67
C ASP A 98 -17.43 -7.76 17.71
N ASP A 99 -16.99 -6.59 18.17
CA ASP A 99 -16.72 -5.43 17.32
C ASP A 99 -15.45 -5.64 16.49
N PHE A 100 -15.57 -5.62 15.16
CA PHE A 100 -14.43 -5.88 14.28
C PHE A 100 -13.26 -4.91 14.51
N ARG A 101 -13.50 -3.66 14.93
CA ARG A 101 -12.46 -2.65 15.18
C ARG A 101 -11.66 -3.01 16.43
N GLU A 102 -12.35 -3.46 17.48
CA GLU A 102 -11.69 -3.93 18.71
C GLU A 102 -10.92 -5.22 18.46
N VAL A 103 -11.50 -6.17 17.71
CA VAL A 103 -10.82 -7.41 17.31
C VAL A 103 -9.54 -7.09 16.53
N ILE A 104 -9.60 -6.17 15.56
CA ILE A 104 -8.41 -5.76 14.78
C ILE A 104 -7.38 -5.06 15.67
N ALA A 105 -7.80 -4.21 16.59
CA ALA A 105 -6.89 -3.55 17.52
C ALA A 105 -6.15 -4.59 18.41
N LEU A 106 -6.85 -5.61 18.91
CA LEU A 106 -6.25 -6.70 19.68
C LEU A 106 -5.29 -7.55 18.83
N LEU A 107 -5.63 -7.86 17.58
CA LEU A 107 -4.74 -8.57 16.67
C LEU A 107 -3.43 -7.79 16.41
N LYS A 108 -3.49 -6.47 16.32
CA LYS A 108 -2.29 -5.62 16.19
C LYS A 108 -1.47 -5.57 17.47
N GLU A 109 -2.12 -5.50 18.63
CA GLU A 109 -1.45 -5.43 19.94
C GLU A 109 -0.74 -6.74 20.29
N GLU A 110 -1.36 -7.88 19.98
CA GLU A 110 -0.84 -9.21 20.34
C GLU A 110 0.17 -9.78 19.35
N GLY A 111 0.08 -9.36 18.11
CA GLY A 111 0.83 -9.96 17.00
C GLY A 111 1.94 -9.11 16.37
N PRO A 112 2.65 -8.20 17.08
CA PRO A 112 3.76 -7.49 16.45
C PRO A 112 4.90 -8.46 16.11
N ILE A 113 5.38 -8.40 14.87
CA ILE A 113 6.48 -9.25 14.42
C ILE A 113 7.79 -8.57 14.79
N PRO A 114 8.69 -9.21 15.58
CA PRO A 114 10.01 -8.66 15.86
C PRO A 114 10.81 -8.41 14.58
N GLY A 115 11.54 -7.28 14.52
CA GLY A 115 12.23 -6.85 13.30
C GLY A 115 13.23 -7.87 12.73
N ASP A 116 13.89 -8.65 13.58
CA ASP A 116 14.80 -9.71 13.20
C ASP A 116 14.11 -10.99 12.67
N ARG A 117 12.79 -11.11 12.85
CA ARG A 117 11.97 -12.24 12.40
C ARG A 117 11.02 -11.90 11.25
N ILE A 118 10.90 -10.64 10.87
CA ILE A 118 9.93 -10.19 9.86
C ILE A 118 10.15 -10.91 8.54
N LEU A 119 11.38 -10.99 8.05
CA LEU A 119 11.68 -11.62 6.75
C LEU A 119 11.30 -13.10 6.75
N ASP A 120 11.67 -13.83 7.80
CA ASP A 120 11.35 -15.26 7.95
C ASP A 120 9.83 -15.49 8.00
N HIS A 121 9.11 -14.60 8.71
CA HIS A 121 7.66 -14.68 8.82
C HIS A 121 6.99 -14.47 7.45
N TYR A 122 7.35 -13.40 6.72
CA TYR A 122 6.79 -13.15 5.40
C TYR A 122 7.12 -14.25 4.38
N HIS A 123 8.31 -14.84 4.45
CA HIS A 123 8.63 -16.03 3.65
C HIS A 123 7.80 -17.26 4.03
N ALA A 124 7.46 -17.45 5.31
CA ALA A 124 6.56 -18.52 5.74
C ALA A 124 5.15 -18.30 5.18
N VAL A 125 4.60 -17.09 5.36
CA VAL A 125 3.27 -16.72 4.83
C VAL A 125 3.23 -16.87 3.30
N LEU A 126 4.30 -16.48 2.59
CA LEU A 126 4.38 -16.65 1.14
C LEU A 126 4.29 -18.13 0.74
N ARG A 127 5.04 -19.01 1.41
CA ARG A 127 4.96 -20.46 1.13
C ARG A 127 3.54 -21.00 1.35
N ASP A 128 2.90 -20.62 2.45
CA ASP A 128 1.53 -21.06 2.75
C ASP A 128 0.54 -20.57 1.68
N ILE A 129 0.69 -19.33 1.20
CA ILE A 129 -0.13 -18.79 0.10
C ILE A 129 0.16 -19.52 -1.21
N GLU A 130 1.43 -19.80 -1.55
CA GLU A 130 1.78 -20.58 -2.75
C GLU A 130 1.21 -22.01 -2.70
N GLU A 131 1.22 -22.66 -1.52
CA GLU A 131 0.54 -23.94 -1.32
C GLU A 131 -0.97 -23.86 -1.56
N ILE A 132 -1.63 -22.79 -1.07
CA ILE A 132 -3.05 -22.51 -1.35
C ILE A 132 -3.27 -22.36 -2.86
N ILE A 133 -2.46 -21.53 -3.53
CA ILE A 133 -2.57 -21.26 -4.97
C ILE A 133 -2.49 -22.56 -5.78
N VAL A 134 -1.56 -23.43 -5.46
CA VAL A 134 -1.36 -24.73 -6.15
C VAL A 134 -2.50 -25.69 -5.85
N ARG A 135 -2.86 -25.85 -4.57
CA ARG A 135 -3.94 -26.75 -4.12
C ARG A 135 -5.28 -26.39 -4.74
N GLU A 136 -5.63 -25.11 -4.72
CA GLU A 136 -6.91 -24.60 -5.21
C GLU A 136 -6.89 -24.27 -6.72
N LYS A 137 -5.73 -24.38 -7.37
CA LYS A 137 -5.53 -24.10 -8.80
C LYS A 137 -5.98 -22.67 -9.19
N LEU A 138 -5.62 -21.71 -8.37
CA LEU A 138 -6.07 -20.32 -8.54
C LEU A 138 -5.42 -19.64 -9.73
N VAL A 139 -4.09 -19.73 -9.82
CA VAL A 139 -3.26 -19.19 -10.93
C VAL A 139 -2.02 -20.07 -11.10
N SER A 140 -1.31 -19.91 -12.24
CA SER A 140 -0.02 -20.58 -12.47
C SER A 140 1.09 -19.77 -11.81
N LEU A 141 1.93 -20.43 -11.00
CA LEU A 141 3.10 -19.79 -10.39
C LEU A 141 4.31 -19.87 -11.34
N PRO A 142 5.20 -18.85 -11.33
CA PRO A 142 6.52 -18.96 -11.94
C PRO A 142 7.39 -20.04 -11.27
N ASP A 143 8.30 -20.65 -12.02
CA ASP A 143 9.21 -21.68 -11.48
C ASP A 143 10.28 -21.13 -10.52
N ARG A 144 10.50 -19.80 -10.52
CA ARG A 144 11.45 -19.14 -9.64
C ARG A 144 10.81 -18.73 -8.31
N GLU A 145 11.63 -18.56 -7.28
CA GLU A 145 11.20 -17.99 -6.00
C GLU A 145 10.85 -16.49 -6.13
N ALA A 146 9.87 -16.03 -5.35
CA ALA A 146 9.55 -14.61 -5.24
C ALA A 146 10.59 -13.88 -4.39
N GLY A 147 10.96 -12.67 -4.80
CA GLY A 147 11.85 -11.81 -4.05
C GLY A 147 11.14 -11.07 -2.92
N ILE A 148 11.62 -11.22 -1.68
CA ILE A 148 11.19 -10.39 -0.53
C ILE A 148 12.45 -9.83 0.11
N ARG A 149 12.46 -8.54 0.47
CA ARG A 149 13.57 -7.91 1.18
C ARG A 149 13.12 -6.81 2.14
N ILE A 150 13.96 -6.50 3.08
CA ILE A 150 13.77 -5.36 3.96
C ILE A 150 14.20 -4.08 3.23
N ALA A 151 13.45 -3.00 3.44
CA ALA A 151 13.81 -1.68 2.94
C ALA A 151 15.05 -1.14 3.65
N SER A 152 15.93 -0.48 2.92
CA SER A 152 16.98 0.34 3.52
C SER A 152 16.38 1.54 4.26
N ALA A 153 17.16 2.19 5.13
CA ALA A 153 16.71 3.42 5.82
C ALA A 153 16.30 4.52 4.83
N ALA A 154 16.98 4.62 3.68
CA ALA A 154 16.67 5.60 2.65
C ALA A 154 15.35 5.29 1.92
N GLU A 155 15.11 4.02 1.59
CA GLU A 155 13.84 3.56 1.01
C GLU A 155 12.69 3.76 1.98
N THR A 156 12.87 3.36 3.24
CA THR A 156 11.87 3.57 4.31
C THR A 156 11.51 5.05 4.47
N ALA A 157 12.49 5.96 4.42
CA ALA A 157 12.24 7.40 4.50
C ALA A 157 11.50 7.96 3.28
N ALA A 158 11.70 7.37 2.10
CA ALA A 158 11.03 7.77 0.87
C ALA A 158 9.62 7.15 0.75
N GLN A 159 9.46 5.90 1.16
CA GLN A 159 8.21 5.14 1.12
C GLN A 159 8.07 4.23 2.35
N PRO A 160 7.40 4.71 3.40
CA PRO A 160 7.27 3.97 4.66
C PRO A 160 6.20 2.87 4.64
N ALA A 161 5.54 2.62 3.53
CA ALA A 161 4.57 1.54 3.36
C ALA A 161 5.19 0.35 2.61
N PRO A 162 4.75 -0.90 2.88
CA PRO A 162 5.09 -2.06 2.06
C PRO A 162 4.76 -1.80 0.58
N HIS A 163 5.64 -2.22 -0.31
CA HIS A 163 5.50 -1.96 -1.74
C HIS A 163 6.30 -2.91 -2.61
N LEU A 164 5.99 -2.92 -3.91
CA LEU A 164 6.81 -3.62 -4.89
C LEU A 164 7.88 -2.69 -5.47
N ASP A 165 9.14 -3.13 -5.42
CA ASP A 165 10.23 -2.54 -6.20
C ASP A 165 10.22 -3.18 -7.59
N VAL A 166 9.84 -2.40 -8.60
CA VAL A 166 9.68 -2.87 -9.98
C VAL A 166 10.95 -2.56 -10.77
N PRO A 167 11.65 -3.57 -11.30
CA PRO A 167 12.81 -3.32 -12.14
C PRO A 167 12.40 -2.71 -13.48
N ARG A 168 13.38 -2.15 -14.19
CA ARG A 168 13.15 -1.63 -15.54
C ARG A 168 12.60 -2.74 -16.46
N LEU A 169 11.57 -2.38 -17.22
CA LEU A 169 11.00 -3.27 -18.24
C LEU A 169 11.78 -3.19 -19.55
N ILE A 170 12.36 -2.02 -19.89
CA ILE A 170 13.14 -1.81 -21.09
C ILE A 170 14.63 -1.97 -20.78
N GLY A 171 15.31 -2.82 -21.53
CA GLY A 171 16.72 -3.12 -21.30
C GLY A 171 16.95 -3.89 -19.99
N ASN A 172 15.98 -4.64 -19.52
CA ASN A 172 16.11 -5.55 -18.41
C ASN A 172 17.17 -6.61 -18.72
N THR A 173 18.09 -6.87 -17.79
CA THR A 173 19.22 -7.81 -17.94
C THR A 173 19.10 -9.01 -17.01
N GLY A 174 17.91 -9.34 -16.54
CA GLY A 174 17.63 -10.46 -15.64
C GLY A 174 17.27 -9.98 -14.23
N GLU A 175 16.87 -8.71 -14.08
CA GLU A 175 16.36 -8.15 -12.84
C GLU A 175 14.89 -8.54 -12.66
N PHE A 176 14.49 -8.88 -11.42
CA PHE A 176 13.12 -9.23 -11.07
C PHE A 176 12.58 -8.29 -9.98
N PRO A 177 11.25 -8.19 -9.83
CA PRO A 177 10.67 -7.37 -8.78
C PRO A 177 10.92 -7.96 -7.38
N TYR A 178 10.92 -7.07 -6.38
CA TYR A 178 11.01 -7.45 -4.97
C TYR A 178 9.87 -6.84 -4.18
N PHE A 179 9.21 -7.65 -3.37
CA PHE A 179 8.38 -7.15 -2.29
C PHE A 179 9.28 -6.53 -1.22
N VAL A 180 9.12 -5.23 -0.96
CA VAL A 180 9.96 -4.46 -0.04
C VAL A 180 9.16 -4.14 1.21
N ILE A 181 9.72 -4.49 2.37
CA ILE A 181 9.08 -4.31 3.67
C ILE A 181 9.85 -3.24 4.45
N PRO A 182 9.29 -2.03 4.64
CA PRO A 182 9.83 -1.05 5.57
C PRO A 182 9.54 -1.49 7.01
N LEU A 183 10.52 -1.32 7.91
CA LEU A 183 10.38 -1.72 9.31
C LEU A 183 9.93 -0.58 10.20
N LEU A 184 10.19 0.65 9.79
CA LEU A 184 9.99 1.84 10.59
C LEU A 184 9.27 2.92 9.79
N GLU A 185 8.46 3.72 10.48
CA GLU A 185 7.90 4.96 9.97
C GLU A 185 8.36 6.13 10.83
N GLN A 186 8.48 7.32 10.24
CA GLN A 186 8.86 8.52 10.98
C GLN A 186 7.61 9.24 11.51
N LYS A 187 7.58 9.49 12.82
CA LYS A 187 6.53 10.28 13.46
C LYS A 187 6.67 11.78 13.12
N PRO A 188 5.60 12.57 13.31
CA PRO A 188 5.65 14.02 13.13
C PRO A 188 6.69 14.74 14.00
N ASP A 189 7.05 14.17 15.15
CA ASP A 189 8.10 14.69 16.05
C ASP A 189 9.53 14.32 15.60
N GLY A 190 9.67 13.61 14.48
CA GLY A 190 10.94 13.14 13.94
C GLY A 190 11.45 11.84 14.53
N SER A 191 10.81 11.28 15.54
CA SER A 191 11.15 9.95 16.06
C SER A 191 10.69 8.84 15.12
N TRP A 192 11.29 7.64 15.26
CA TRP A 192 10.95 6.46 14.49
C TRP A 192 10.17 5.47 15.33
N GLN A 193 9.16 4.84 14.74
CA GLN A 193 8.41 3.73 15.33
C GLN A 193 8.30 2.58 14.34
N GLN A 194 7.93 1.39 14.83
CA GLN A 194 7.56 0.27 13.97
C GLN A 194 6.30 0.63 13.18
N THR A 195 6.24 0.22 11.92
CA THR A 195 5.06 0.46 11.08
C THR A 195 3.86 -0.34 11.58
N ASP A 196 2.66 0.22 11.41
CA ASP A 196 1.40 -0.46 11.74
C ASP A 196 1.15 -1.71 10.87
N ASP A 197 1.94 -1.90 9.80
CA ASP A 197 1.77 -2.99 8.83
C ASP A 197 2.57 -4.26 9.18
N THR A 198 3.40 -4.22 10.26
CA THR A 198 4.29 -5.34 10.63
C THR A 198 3.72 -6.18 11.79
N TYR A 199 2.56 -6.79 11.57
CA TYR A 199 1.92 -7.72 12.51
C TYR A 199 1.42 -8.98 11.80
N GLU A 200 1.28 -10.09 12.55
CA GLU A 200 1.07 -11.42 11.99
C GLU A 200 -0.17 -11.51 11.06
N ALA A 201 -1.32 -11.02 11.52
CA ALA A 201 -2.54 -11.09 10.74
C ALA A 201 -2.50 -10.22 9.46
N GLY A 202 -1.76 -9.10 9.50
CA GLY A 202 -1.58 -8.20 8.35
C GLY A 202 -0.69 -8.79 7.25
N ALA A 203 0.26 -9.64 7.62
CA ALA A 203 1.20 -10.23 6.68
C ALA A 203 0.51 -11.05 5.58
N TRP A 204 -0.62 -11.69 5.85
CA TRP A 204 -1.36 -12.48 4.86
C TRP A 204 -1.83 -11.64 3.67
N THR A 205 -2.55 -10.56 3.92
CA THR A 205 -3.11 -9.72 2.84
C THR A 205 -2.01 -8.94 2.12
N LEU A 206 -0.99 -8.47 2.85
CA LEU A 206 0.14 -7.77 2.24
C LEU A 206 0.97 -8.69 1.33
N THR A 207 1.24 -9.93 1.76
CA THR A 207 1.94 -10.91 0.93
C THR A 207 1.12 -11.28 -0.31
N ALA A 208 -0.20 -11.44 -0.18
CA ALA A 208 -1.08 -11.69 -1.31
C ALA A 208 -1.09 -10.54 -2.32
N HIS A 209 -1.02 -9.28 -1.84
CA HIS A 209 -1.03 -8.08 -2.67
C HIS A 209 0.33 -7.79 -3.32
N GLU A 210 1.38 -7.72 -2.52
CA GLU A 210 2.71 -7.29 -2.97
C GLU A 210 3.54 -8.43 -3.56
N ALA A 211 3.41 -9.66 -3.01
CA ALA A 211 4.14 -10.81 -3.50
C ALA A 211 3.27 -11.65 -4.45
N ARG A 212 2.78 -12.84 -4.01
CA ARG A 212 2.02 -13.79 -4.84
C ARG A 212 0.65 -14.08 -4.26
N PRO A 213 -0.39 -14.09 -5.13
CA PRO A 213 -0.38 -13.93 -6.59
C PRO A 213 -0.38 -12.47 -7.08
N GLY A 214 -0.01 -11.50 -6.23
CA GLY A 214 -0.09 -10.06 -6.45
C GLY A 214 0.96 -9.48 -7.41
N HIS A 215 1.49 -8.33 -7.03
CA HIS A 215 2.33 -7.50 -7.91
C HIS A 215 3.64 -8.16 -8.33
N GLU A 216 4.33 -8.89 -7.43
CA GLU A 216 5.55 -9.60 -7.78
C GLU A 216 5.32 -10.56 -8.94
N MET A 217 4.26 -11.36 -8.86
CA MET A 217 3.91 -12.29 -9.93
C MET A 217 3.44 -11.56 -11.20
N GLN A 218 2.68 -10.48 -11.07
CA GLN A 218 2.22 -9.66 -12.20
C GLN A 218 3.40 -9.15 -13.03
N PHE A 219 4.35 -8.46 -12.38
CA PHE A 219 5.50 -7.88 -13.08
C PHE A 219 6.52 -8.93 -13.52
N SER A 220 6.68 -10.00 -12.77
CA SER A 220 7.50 -11.14 -13.19
C SER A 220 6.96 -11.75 -14.48
N SER A 221 5.66 -11.97 -14.57
CA SER A 221 5.02 -12.51 -15.78
C SER A 221 5.20 -11.57 -16.98
N ILE A 222 5.14 -10.25 -16.76
CA ILE A 222 5.41 -9.25 -17.80
C ILE A 222 6.86 -9.35 -18.29
N ILE A 223 7.83 -9.50 -17.38
CA ILE A 223 9.25 -9.60 -17.70
C ILE A 223 9.54 -10.91 -18.45
N GLU A 224 9.04 -12.04 -17.96
CA GLU A 224 9.26 -13.37 -18.54
C GLU A 224 8.59 -13.52 -19.90
N SER A 225 7.38 -13.00 -20.06
CA SER A 225 6.66 -13.05 -21.34
C SER A 225 7.18 -12.04 -22.37
N GLY A 226 7.93 -11.04 -21.92
CA GLY A 226 8.36 -9.90 -22.70
C GLY A 226 7.25 -8.90 -22.92
N VAL A 227 7.62 -7.63 -23.08
CA VAL A 227 6.70 -6.53 -23.35
C VAL A 227 7.23 -5.66 -24.49
N SER A 228 6.35 -5.23 -25.39
CA SER A 228 6.77 -4.29 -26.43
C SER A 228 7.14 -2.94 -25.83
N ILE A 229 8.08 -2.23 -26.45
CA ILE A 229 8.49 -0.88 -26.01
C ILE A 229 7.27 0.05 -25.88
N THR A 230 6.34 -0.02 -26.82
CA THR A 230 5.11 0.78 -26.77
C THR A 230 4.28 0.48 -25.52
N ARG A 231 4.12 -0.78 -25.16
CA ARG A 231 3.40 -1.15 -23.93
C ARG A 231 4.16 -0.74 -22.67
N ALA A 232 5.46 -0.95 -22.63
CA ALA A 232 6.28 -0.57 -21.48
C ALA A 232 6.26 0.94 -21.20
N VAL A 233 6.18 1.77 -22.25
CA VAL A 233 6.21 3.24 -22.13
C VAL A 233 4.81 3.85 -21.94
N PHE A 234 3.81 3.35 -22.67
CA PHE A 234 2.52 4.04 -22.79
C PHE A 234 1.33 3.30 -22.17
N ALA A 235 1.45 2.01 -21.85
CA ALA A 235 0.32 1.23 -21.35
C ALA A 235 0.34 1.02 -19.83
N PHE A 236 1.23 1.71 -19.09
CA PHE A 236 1.18 1.68 -17.64
C PHE A 236 -0.10 2.37 -17.15
N ASN A 237 -0.89 1.64 -16.37
CA ASN A 237 -2.11 2.15 -15.77
C ASN A 237 -2.21 1.64 -14.32
N SER A 238 -2.16 2.58 -13.37
CA SER A 238 -2.24 2.25 -11.96
C SER A 238 -3.54 1.53 -11.58
N THR A 239 -4.66 1.87 -12.22
CA THR A 239 -5.95 1.18 -12.01
C THR A 239 -5.85 -0.32 -12.35
N ASN A 240 -5.13 -0.67 -13.43
CA ASN A 240 -4.89 -2.07 -13.79
C ASN A 240 -3.94 -2.75 -12.80
N VAL A 241 -2.85 -2.06 -12.42
CA VAL A 241 -1.86 -2.61 -11.48
C VAL A 241 -2.50 -2.89 -10.13
N GLU A 242 -3.12 -1.89 -9.51
CA GLU A 242 -3.78 -2.02 -8.21
C GLU A 242 -5.01 -2.94 -8.25
N GLY A 243 -5.74 -2.92 -9.38
CA GLY A 243 -6.86 -3.83 -9.61
C GLY A 243 -6.42 -5.29 -9.59
N TRP A 244 -5.24 -5.60 -10.13
CA TRP A 244 -4.65 -6.94 -10.03
C TRP A 244 -4.31 -7.30 -8.58
N GLY A 245 -3.67 -6.42 -7.81
CA GLY A 245 -3.38 -6.64 -6.39
C GLY A 245 -4.65 -6.94 -5.59
N LEU A 246 -5.73 -6.18 -5.81
CA LEU A 246 -7.04 -6.41 -5.20
C LEU A 246 -7.68 -7.76 -5.62
N TYR A 247 -7.55 -8.14 -6.86
CA TYR A 247 -8.01 -9.44 -7.36
C TYR A 247 -7.21 -10.57 -6.72
N ALA A 248 -5.90 -10.42 -6.62
CA ALA A 248 -5.00 -11.37 -5.95
C ALA A 248 -5.40 -11.61 -4.49
N GLU A 249 -5.65 -10.54 -3.72
CA GLU A 249 -6.18 -10.67 -2.36
C GLU A 249 -7.52 -11.44 -2.35
N ALA A 250 -8.44 -11.09 -3.26
CA ALA A 250 -9.78 -11.65 -3.28
C ALA A 250 -9.82 -13.16 -3.56
N ILE A 251 -8.97 -13.67 -4.46
CA ILE A 251 -8.97 -15.10 -4.82
C ILE A 251 -8.34 -16.00 -3.76
N VAL A 252 -7.42 -15.49 -2.94
CA VAL A 252 -6.78 -16.27 -1.87
C VAL A 252 -7.52 -16.12 -0.54
N ARG A 253 -8.22 -15.00 -0.30
CA ARG A 253 -8.89 -14.68 0.97
C ARG A 253 -9.73 -15.83 1.55
N PRO A 254 -10.57 -16.56 0.81
CA PRO A 254 -11.41 -17.62 1.36
C PRO A 254 -10.64 -18.77 2.01
N TYR A 255 -9.36 -18.87 1.74
CA TYR A 255 -8.49 -19.96 2.20
C TYR A 255 -7.48 -19.53 3.27
N LEU A 256 -7.44 -18.22 3.61
CA LEU A 256 -6.59 -17.67 4.65
C LEU A 256 -7.14 -17.99 6.06
N PRO A 257 -6.31 -17.94 7.12
CA PRO A 257 -6.79 -17.96 8.49
C PRO A 257 -7.83 -16.85 8.74
N LEU A 258 -8.75 -17.03 9.71
CA LEU A 258 -9.86 -16.09 9.91
C LEU A 258 -9.38 -14.66 10.18
N GLU A 259 -8.32 -14.47 10.96
CA GLU A 259 -7.70 -13.17 11.19
C GLU A 259 -7.14 -12.55 9.90
N GLY A 260 -6.50 -13.34 9.05
CA GLY A 260 -6.01 -12.90 7.72
C GLY A 260 -7.16 -12.46 6.81
N GLN A 261 -8.30 -13.19 6.84
CA GLN A 261 -9.50 -12.81 6.11
C GLN A 261 -10.07 -11.48 6.62
N LEU A 262 -10.13 -11.29 7.94
CA LEU A 262 -10.64 -10.05 8.55
C LEU A 262 -9.79 -8.84 8.17
N ILE A 263 -8.46 -8.97 8.22
CA ILE A 263 -7.56 -7.89 7.82
C ILE A 263 -7.63 -7.61 6.31
N SER A 264 -7.76 -8.64 5.47
CA SER A 264 -8.02 -8.46 4.03
C SER A 264 -9.29 -7.65 3.78
N LEU A 265 -10.37 -7.91 4.52
CA LEU A 265 -11.60 -7.13 4.45
C LEU A 265 -11.40 -5.69 4.93
N GLN A 266 -10.62 -5.45 6.00
CA GLN A 266 -10.30 -4.09 6.47
C GLN A 266 -9.58 -3.27 5.41
N TYR A 267 -8.55 -3.82 4.76
CA TYR A 267 -7.85 -3.13 3.66
C TYR A 267 -8.80 -2.86 2.48
N ARG A 268 -9.69 -3.80 2.17
CA ARG A 268 -10.71 -3.61 1.15
C ARG A 268 -11.75 -2.56 1.53
N LEU A 269 -12.18 -2.52 2.80
CA LEU A 269 -13.08 -1.51 3.35
C LEU A 269 -12.47 -0.10 3.24
N MET A 270 -11.18 0.04 3.58
CA MET A 270 -10.43 1.29 3.44
C MET A 270 -10.41 1.78 1.98
N ARG A 271 -10.17 0.88 1.02
CA ARG A 271 -10.16 1.23 -0.41
C ARG A 271 -11.56 1.62 -0.90
N ALA A 272 -12.61 0.92 -0.46
CA ALA A 272 -14.00 1.29 -0.75
C ALA A 272 -14.36 2.66 -0.15
N ALA A 273 -13.90 2.95 1.07
CA ALA A 273 -14.05 4.28 1.67
C ALA A 273 -13.38 5.37 0.81
N ARG A 274 -12.14 5.18 0.38
CA ARG A 274 -11.41 6.13 -0.48
C ARG A 274 -12.13 6.37 -1.80
N MET A 275 -12.78 5.36 -2.37
CA MET A 275 -13.50 5.47 -3.65
C MET A 275 -14.70 6.43 -3.58
N PHE A 276 -15.35 6.62 -2.42
CA PHE A 276 -16.37 7.65 -2.26
C PHE A 276 -15.88 8.93 -1.58
N LEU A 277 -14.85 8.84 -0.73
CA LEU A 277 -14.31 10.02 -0.05
C LEU A 277 -13.62 10.99 -1.02
N ASP A 278 -12.88 10.48 -2.02
CA ASP A 278 -12.20 11.31 -3.00
C ASP A 278 -13.18 12.19 -3.80
N PRO A 279 -14.22 11.66 -4.47
CA PRO A 279 -15.21 12.50 -5.13
C PRO A 279 -15.99 13.40 -4.15
N MET A 280 -16.34 12.92 -2.94
CA MET A 280 -17.03 13.75 -1.95
C MET A 280 -16.18 14.95 -1.49
N LEU A 281 -14.87 14.78 -1.34
CA LEU A 281 -13.94 15.87 -1.03
C LEU A 281 -13.85 16.86 -2.19
N ASN A 282 -13.67 16.37 -3.43
CA ASN A 282 -13.57 17.24 -4.61
C ASN A 282 -14.88 17.98 -4.92
N LEU A 283 -16.04 17.35 -4.72
CA LEU A 283 -17.35 17.98 -4.84
C LEU A 283 -17.71 18.90 -3.64
N GLY A 284 -16.93 18.87 -2.57
CA GLY A 284 -17.17 19.66 -1.38
C GLY A 284 -18.32 19.18 -0.50
N MET A 285 -18.67 17.92 -0.61
CA MET A 285 -19.73 17.30 0.19
C MET A 285 -19.29 17.01 1.63
N ILE A 286 -17.97 16.82 1.85
CA ILE A 286 -17.35 16.60 3.16
C ILE A 286 -16.06 17.41 3.30
N THR A 287 -15.60 17.55 4.54
CA THR A 287 -14.29 18.15 4.86
C THR A 287 -13.20 17.10 5.02
N PRO A 288 -11.90 17.46 4.90
CA PRO A 288 -10.80 16.54 5.18
C PRO A 288 -10.86 15.91 6.58
N GLU A 289 -11.29 16.68 7.59
CA GLU A 289 -11.42 16.19 8.97
C GLU A 289 -12.54 15.13 9.09
N GLN A 290 -13.65 15.29 8.35
CA GLN A 290 -14.71 14.28 8.29
C GLN A 290 -14.23 13.01 7.58
N ALA A 291 -13.51 13.16 6.48
CA ALA A 291 -12.93 12.02 5.75
C ALA A 291 -11.92 11.27 6.63
N LYS A 292 -11.00 11.98 7.29
CA LYS A 292 -10.03 11.41 8.22
C LYS A 292 -10.73 10.64 9.35
N ARG A 293 -11.78 11.23 9.95
CA ARG A 293 -12.55 10.60 11.02
C ARG A 293 -13.15 9.28 10.57
N LEU A 294 -13.76 9.22 9.40
CA LEU A 294 -14.32 7.98 8.85
C LEU A 294 -13.25 6.90 8.71
N ILE A 295 -12.07 7.23 8.17
CA ILE A 295 -10.97 6.27 8.01
C ILE A 295 -10.47 5.76 9.37
N VAL A 296 -10.37 6.63 10.37
CA VAL A 296 -9.85 6.24 11.70
C VAL A 296 -10.91 5.51 12.53
N GLU A 297 -12.11 6.10 12.66
CA GLU A 297 -13.13 5.61 13.61
C GLU A 297 -13.97 4.47 13.02
N ASP A 298 -14.33 4.53 11.73
CA ASP A 298 -15.21 3.53 11.12
C ASP A 298 -14.45 2.38 10.45
N VAL A 299 -13.28 2.67 9.84
CA VAL A 299 -12.47 1.63 9.18
C VAL A 299 -11.44 1.03 10.13
N GLY A 300 -11.01 1.76 11.18
CA GLY A 300 -10.00 1.31 12.15
C GLY A 300 -8.57 1.37 11.62
N ILE A 301 -8.27 2.35 10.75
CA ILE A 301 -6.91 2.60 10.26
C ILE A 301 -6.20 3.60 11.17
N GLY A 302 -4.90 3.42 11.40
CA GLY A 302 -4.10 4.28 12.26
C GLY A 302 -4.11 5.76 11.82
N GLU A 303 -4.08 6.68 12.81
CA GLU A 303 -4.20 8.12 12.56
C GLU A 303 -3.05 8.67 11.69
N ALA A 304 -1.82 8.18 11.89
CA ALA A 304 -0.66 8.59 11.11
C ALA A 304 -0.82 8.26 9.62
N TRP A 305 -1.34 7.07 9.32
CA TRP A 305 -1.65 6.66 7.95
C TRP A 305 -2.78 7.50 7.34
N ALA A 306 -3.86 7.73 8.08
CA ALA A 306 -5.01 8.54 7.64
C ALA A 306 -4.64 10.01 7.38
N GLN A 307 -3.63 10.55 8.08
CA GLN A 307 -3.15 11.92 7.89
C GLN A 307 -2.34 12.10 6.60
N ASN A 308 -1.66 11.05 6.15
CA ASN A 308 -0.71 11.11 5.02
C ASN A 308 -1.31 10.66 3.68
N ARG A 309 -2.55 10.27 3.65
CA ARG A 309 -3.26 9.73 2.48
C ARG A 309 -4.47 10.54 2.11
#